data_7715b12bcd2487156c868989c3481353
#
_entry.id   7715b12bcd2487156c868989c3481353
#
_cell.length_a   1.000
_cell.length_b   1.000
_cell.length_c   1.000
_cell.angle_alpha   90.00
_cell.angle_beta   90.00
_cell.angle_gamma   90.00
#
_symmetry.space_group_name_H-M   'P 1'
#
loop_
_entity.id
_entity.type
_entity.pdbx_description
1 polymer ?
#
loop_
_entity_poly.entity_id
_entity_poly.type
_entity_poly.pdbx_seq_one_letter_code
_entity_poly.pdbx_strand_id
1 'polypeptide(L)'
;MIYHVQARSGDFPHLLVYGPSGAGKKTRIVTTLRELYGPGVEKIKIDSRVFQTTSNRKLEFNIVASVYHLEITPSDVGNFDRVVIQDLLKEVAQTQQVDQSARQRFKVVVINEADHLTRDAQAALRRTMEKYSPNLRLILLANSTANIIAPIRSRTLLVRVAAPTETDICIVLKKVGAQEGWTEAEGLNRRIAKDSGRNLRKALLMYEAVHAQKLGQ
;
A
#
# COMPACT_ATOMS: atom_id res chain seq x y z
N MET A 1 -10.18 12.43 5.33
CA MET A 1 -10.83 12.96 6.53
C MET A 1 -10.98 11.89 7.63
N ILE A 2 -11.58 10.73 7.38
CA ILE A 2 -11.75 9.64 8.38
C ILE A 2 -10.40 9.16 8.94
N TYR A 3 -9.38 9.01 8.11
CA TYR A 3 -8.04 8.58 8.52
C TYR A 3 -7.33 9.53 9.49
N HIS A 4 -7.49 10.84 9.32
CA HIS A 4 -6.88 11.84 10.20
C HIS A 4 -7.46 11.81 11.62
N VAL A 5 -8.74 11.51 11.74
CA VAL A 5 -9.42 11.45 13.06
C VAL A 5 -8.99 10.20 13.81
N GLN A 6 -8.94 9.03 13.15
CA GLN A 6 -8.52 7.76 13.77
C GLN A 6 -7.01 7.70 14.05
N ALA A 7 -6.18 8.31 13.21
CA ALA A 7 -4.76 8.41 13.47
C ALA A 7 -4.44 9.21 14.75
N ARG A 8 -5.29 10.19 15.10
CA ARG A 8 -5.12 11.01 16.31
C ARG A 8 -5.71 10.40 17.56
N SER A 9 -6.72 9.52 17.46
CA SER A 9 -7.41 8.92 18.61
C SER A 9 -6.64 7.76 19.27
N GLY A 10 -5.54 7.28 18.66
CA GLY A 10 -4.76 6.17 19.19
C GLY A 10 -5.38 4.78 18.95
N ASP A 11 -6.62 4.72 18.48
CA ASP A 11 -7.34 3.49 18.14
C ASP A 11 -7.35 3.29 16.62
N PHE A 12 -6.23 2.80 16.09
CA PHE A 12 -6.07 2.52 14.67
C PHE A 12 -6.40 1.05 14.37
N PRO A 13 -7.52 0.76 13.69
CA PRO A 13 -7.93 -0.62 13.40
C PRO A 13 -7.12 -1.22 12.25
N HIS A 14 -7.27 -2.53 12.02
CA HIS A 14 -6.86 -3.11 10.74
C HIS A 14 -7.67 -2.51 9.60
N LEU A 15 -7.04 -2.22 8.47
CA LEU A 15 -7.68 -1.60 7.31
C LEU A 15 -7.71 -2.55 6.11
N LEU A 16 -8.79 -2.52 5.36
CA LEU A 16 -8.88 -3.05 4.01
C LEU A 16 -9.21 -1.90 3.05
N VAL A 17 -8.18 -1.43 2.34
CA VAL A 17 -8.29 -0.32 1.39
C VAL A 17 -8.46 -0.90 0.00
N TYR A 18 -9.59 -0.67 -0.63
CA TYR A 18 -9.93 -1.26 -1.92
C TYR A 18 -10.42 -0.24 -2.93
N GLY A 19 -10.22 -0.54 -4.20
CA GLY A 19 -10.62 0.30 -5.33
C GLY A 19 -9.78 0.04 -6.56
N PRO A 20 -10.11 0.67 -7.70
CA PRO A 20 -9.47 0.35 -8.97
C PRO A 20 -7.96 0.63 -8.95
N SER A 21 -7.25 -0.07 -9.85
CA SER A 21 -5.81 0.15 -10.02
C SER A 21 -5.55 1.59 -10.44
N GLY A 22 -4.45 2.16 -9.96
CA GLY A 22 -4.07 3.53 -10.27
C GLY A 22 -4.90 4.63 -9.59
N ALA A 23 -5.82 4.29 -8.66
CA ALA A 23 -6.62 5.27 -7.92
C ALA A 23 -5.88 5.97 -6.77
N GLY A 24 -4.60 5.68 -6.54
CA GLY A 24 -3.80 6.30 -5.49
C GLY A 24 -3.96 5.66 -4.09
N LYS A 25 -4.34 4.38 -4.03
CA LYS A 25 -4.46 3.65 -2.74
C LYS A 25 -3.17 3.70 -1.92
N LYS A 26 -2.05 3.29 -2.52
CA LYS A 26 -0.73 3.25 -1.85
C LYS A 26 -0.29 4.64 -1.37
N THR A 27 -0.42 5.66 -2.19
CA THR A 27 -0.08 7.05 -1.84
C THR A 27 -0.85 7.52 -0.60
N ARG A 28 -2.15 7.20 -0.53
CA ARG A 28 -2.98 7.52 0.64
C ARG A 28 -2.50 6.82 1.91
N ILE A 29 -2.06 5.56 1.80
CA ILE A 29 -1.52 4.82 2.95
C ILE A 29 -0.20 5.42 3.41
N VAL A 30 0.72 5.73 2.51
CA VAL A 30 1.99 6.39 2.87
C VAL A 30 1.73 7.72 3.58
N THR A 31 0.79 8.54 3.09
CA THR A 31 0.39 9.79 3.74
C THR A 31 -0.20 9.53 5.14
N THR A 32 -1.01 8.48 5.30
CA THR A 32 -1.57 8.10 6.60
C THR A 32 -0.48 7.65 7.58
N LEU A 33 0.47 6.85 7.12
CA LEU A 33 1.61 6.43 7.93
C LEU A 33 2.51 7.61 8.34
N ARG A 34 2.68 8.58 7.44
CA ARG A 34 3.40 9.82 7.75
C ARG A 34 2.69 10.65 8.83
N GLU A 35 1.37 10.68 8.84
CA GLU A 35 0.59 11.34 9.90
C GLU A 35 0.70 10.59 11.24
N LEU A 36 0.77 9.25 11.22
CA LEU A 36 0.90 8.41 12.42
C LEU A 36 2.29 8.50 13.07
N TYR A 37 3.33 8.41 12.25
CA TYR A 37 4.72 8.21 12.72
C TYR A 37 5.66 9.36 12.34
N GLY A 38 5.21 10.33 11.57
CA GLY A 38 6.04 11.43 11.10
C GLY A 38 6.85 11.11 9.84
N PRO A 39 7.77 12.02 9.44
CA PRO A 39 8.51 11.92 8.17
C PRO A 39 9.50 10.74 8.10
N GLY A 40 9.83 10.13 9.23
CA GLY A 40 10.71 8.94 9.27
C GLY A 40 10.18 7.73 8.52
N VAL A 41 8.88 7.68 8.24
CA VAL A 41 8.23 6.63 7.44
C VAL A 41 8.76 6.57 5.99
N GLU A 42 9.19 7.71 5.45
CA GLU A 42 9.68 7.80 4.06
C GLU A 42 11.11 7.26 3.89
N LYS A 43 11.83 7.03 5.01
CA LYS A 43 13.14 6.37 4.99
C LYS A 43 12.96 4.87 4.86
N ILE A 44 12.73 4.42 3.65
CA ILE A 44 12.55 3.01 3.31
C ILE A 44 13.86 2.35 2.91
N LYS A 45 13.99 1.06 3.26
CA LYS A 45 15.03 0.15 2.77
C LYS A 45 14.36 -1.01 2.06
N ILE A 46 14.93 -1.41 0.95
CA ILE A 46 14.54 -2.63 0.25
C ILE A 46 15.48 -3.73 0.74
N ASP A 47 14.92 -4.77 1.32
CA ASP A 47 15.64 -5.91 1.85
C ASP A 47 15.12 -7.17 1.16
N SER A 48 16.03 -8.07 0.76
CA SER A 48 15.68 -9.35 0.19
C SER A 48 15.85 -10.43 1.25
N ARG A 49 14.79 -11.18 1.51
CA ARG A 49 14.81 -12.28 2.47
C ARG A 49 14.60 -13.61 1.79
N VAL A 50 15.33 -14.61 2.30
CA VAL A 50 15.22 -15.97 1.81
C VAL A 50 14.44 -16.79 2.82
N PHE A 51 13.29 -17.33 2.40
CA PHE A 51 12.48 -18.27 3.17
C PHE A 51 12.73 -19.68 2.68
N GLN A 52 12.81 -20.62 3.62
CA GLN A 52 12.86 -22.02 3.30
C GLN A 52 11.48 -22.65 3.46
N THR A 53 11.00 -23.27 2.39
CA THR A 53 9.78 -24.07 2.46
C THR A 53 10.06 -25.42 3.14
N THR A 54 9.01 -26.09 3.59
CA THR A 54 9.08 -27.46 4.14
C THR A 54 9.71 -28.47 3.16
N SER A 55 9.71 -28.16 1.87
CA SER A 55 10.37 -28.94 0.80
C SER A 55 11.80 -28.49 0.52
N ASN A 56 12.43 -27.74 1.43
CA ASN A 56 13.81 -27.23 1.34
C ASN A 56 14.07 -26.30 0.14
N ARG A 57 13.00 -25.73 -0.45
CA ARG A 57 13.09 -24.78 -1.54
C ARG A 57 13.35 -23.38 -0.97
N LYS A 58 14.38 -22.72 -1.47
CA LYS A 58 14.66 -21.32 -1.11
C LYS A 58 13.76 -20.40 -1.94
N LEU A 59 13.00 -19.54 -1.27
CA LEU A 59 12.19 -18.49 -1.89
C LEU A 59 12.82 -17.16 -1.54
N GLU A 60 13.21 -16.42 -2.55
CA GLU A 60 13.67 -15.04 -2.38
C GLU A 60 12.48 -14.10 -2.47
N PHE A 61 12.37 -13.21 -1.50
CA PHE A 61 11.22 -12.33 -1.37
C PHE A 61 11.67 -10.92 -0.96
N ASN A 62 11.26 -9.94 -1.76
CA ASN A 62 11.59 -8.55 -1.52
C ASN A 62 10.62 -7.91 -0.53
N ILE A 63 11.18 -7.24 0.45
CA ILE A 63 10.47 -6.53 1.50
C ILE A 63 10.89 -5.07 1.47
N VAL A 64 9.91 -4.18 1.49
CA VAL A 64 10.18 -2.76 1.71
C VAL A 64 9.93 -2.47 3.18
N ALA A 65 10.97 -2.10 3.91
CA ALA A 65 10.91 -1.90 5.35
C ALA A 65 11.29 -0.46 5.73
N SER A 66 10.60 0.07 6.72
CA SER A 66 11.02 1.23 7.49
C SER A 66 11.09 0.87 8.98
N VAL A 67 11.52 1.80 9.82
CA VAL A 67 11.52 1.58 11.28
C VAL A 67 10.10 1.29 11.81
N TYR A 68 9.07 1.85 11.19
CA TYR A 68 7.68 1.85 11.67
C TYR A 68 6.76 0.91 10.92
N HIS A 69 7.07 0.60 9.66
CA HIS A 69 6.22 -0.26 8.83
C HIS A 69 7.02 -1.19 7.93
N LEU A 70 6.36 -2.26 7.55
CA LEU A 70 6.83 -3.25 6.59
C LEU A 70 5.81 -3.36 5.47
N GLU A 71 6.27 -3.35 4.23
CA GLU A 71 5.44 -3.54 3.05
C GLU A 71 5.84 -4.82 2.33
N ILE A 72 4.87 -5.65 2.02
CA ILE A 72 5.05 -6.95 1.37
C ILE A 72 4.04 -7.15 0.25
N THR A 73 4.45 -7.96 -0.75
CA THR A 73 3.58 -8.41 -1.86
C THR A 73 3.63 -9.93 -1.94
N PRO A 74 2.88 -10.66 -1.08
CA PRO A 74 2.99 -12.12 -1.00
C PRO A 74 2.56 -12.86 -2.27
N SER A 75 1.81 -12.21 -3.18
CA SER A 75 1.46 -12.75 -4.49
C SER A 75 2.67 -13.11 -5.35
N ASP A 76 3.84 -12.46 -5.11
CA ASP A 76 5.09 -12.72 -5.85
C ASP A 76 5.64 -14.15 -5.62
N VAL A 77 5.31 -14.78 -4.49
CA VAL A 77 5.73 -16.16 -4.17
C VAL A 77 4.66 -17.22 -4.50
N GLY A 78 3.58 -16.82 -5.13
CA GLY A 78 2.50 -17.70 -5.55
C GLY A 78 1.90 -18.53 -4.40
N ASN A 79 1.85 -19.85 -4.53
CA ASN A 79 1.22 -20.76 -3.56
C ASN A 79 1.96 -20.85 -2.20
N PHE A 80 3.12 -20.24 -2.06
CA PHE A 80 3.88 -20.20 -0.80
C PHE A 80 3.59 -18.95 0.05
N ASP A 81 2.64 -18.13 -0.37
CA ASP A 81 2.21 -16.90 0.31
C ASP A 81 1.84 -17.13 1.78
N ARG A 82 1.24 -18.29 2.11
CA ARG A 82 0.93 -18.67 3.49
C ARG A 82 2.15 -18.73 4.39
N VAL A 83 3.24 -19.35 3.92
CA VAL A 83 4.48 -19.52 4.72
C VAL A 83 5.10 -18.15 4.99
N VAL A 84 5.23 -17.34 3.94
CA VAL A 84 5.77 -15.97 4.02
C VAL A 84 4.96 -15.13 5.00
N ILE A 85 3.64 -15.15 4.92
CA ILE A 85 2.76 -14.39 5.83
C ILE A 85 2.93 -14.86 7.27
N GLN A 86 2.93 -16.16 7.54
CA GLN A 86 3.04 -16.68 8.90
C GLN A 86 4.37 -16.32 9.56
N ASP A 87 5.48 -16.52 8.86
CA ASP A 87 6.81 -16.31 9.41
C ASP A 87 7.12 -14.82 9.58
N LEU A 88 6.84 -14.00 8.55
CA LEU A 88 7.08 -12.55 8.62
C LEU A 88 6.23 -11.86 9.69
N LEU A 89 4.94 -12.15 9.72
CA LEU A 89 4.06 -11.47 10.68
C LEU A 89 4.37 -11.90 12.12
N LYS A 90 4.79 -13.14 12.34
CA LYS A 90 5.25 -13.61 13.64
C LYS A 90 6.52 -12.86 14.06
N GLU A 91 7.50 -12.75 13.19
CA GLU A 91 8.74 -12.02 13.44
C GLU A 91 8.48 -10.55 13.77
N VAL A 92 7.68 -9.86 12.93
CA VAL A 92 7.34 -8.45 13.13
C VAL A 92 6.59 -8.23 14.45
N ALA A 93 5.67 -9.13 14.79
CA ALA A 93 4.88 -9.02 16.02
C ALA A 93 5.70 -9.30 17.29
N GLN A 94 6.76 -10.09 17.18
CA GLN A 94 7.68 -10.41 18.29
C GLN A 94 8.80 -9.37 18.45
N THR A 95 9.15 -8.65 17.39
CA THR A 95 10.17 -7.60 17.44
C THR A 95 9.58 -6.37 18.14
N GLN A 96 10.13 -6.00 19.29
CA GLN A 96 9.73 -4.79 20.00
C GLN A 96 10.05 -3.56 19.16
N GLN A 97 9.22 -2.52 19.28
CA GLN A 97 9.48 -1.25 18.65
C GLN A 97 10.69 -0.60 19.33
N VAL A 98 11.73 -0.32 18.55
CA VAL A 98 13.00 0.22 19.06
C VAL A 98 12.83 1.68 19.53
N ASP A 99 11.85 2.38 18.95
CA ASP A 99 11.63 3.80 19.23
C ASP A 99 10.58 3.97 20.35
N GLN A 100 11.06 4.12 21.59
CA GLN A 100 10.21 4.37 22.77
C GLN A 100 9.52 5.74 22.73
N SER A 101 10.00 6.65 21.90
CA SER A 101 9.40 7.97 21.67
C SER A 101 8.28 7.97 20.64
N ALA A 102 8.08 6.87 19.93
CA ALA A 102 7.03 6.76 18.92
C ALA A 102 5.64 6.90 19.55
N ARG A 103 4.85 7.76 18.95
CA ARG A 103 3.47 8.08 19.38
C ARG A 103 2.55 6.86 19.41
N GLN A 104 2.88 5.83 18.62
CA GLN A 104 2.11 4.59 18.49
C GLN A 104 2.99 3.38 18.86
N ARG A 105 2.43 2.48 19.67
CA ARG A 105 3.13 1.29 20.18
C ARG A 105 3.06 0.07 19.27
N PHE A 106 2.33 0.14 18.15
CA PHE A 106 2.19 -0.97 17.21
C PHE A 106 3.00 -0.73 15.94
N LYS A 107 3.43 -1.81 15.30
CA LYS A 107 3.98 -1.78 13.94
C LYS A 107 2.88 -1.96 12.91
N VAL A 108 3.08 -1.40 11.73
CA VAL A 108 2.15 -1.56 10.61
C VAL A 108 2.76 -2.49 9.58
N VAL A 109 1.99 -3.46 9.09
CA VAL A 109 2.33 -4.24 7.91
C VAL A 109 1.33 -3.94 6.81
N VAL A 110 1.84 -3.49 5.68
CA VAL A 110 1.09 -3.23 4.46
C VAL A 110 1.21 -4.43 3.55
N ILE A 111 0.09 -5.04 3.20
CA ILE A 111 0.01 -6.19 2.30
C ILE A 111 -0.58 -5.71 0.98
N ASN A 112 0.24 -5.68 -0.06
CA ASN A 112 -0.20 -5.38 -1.42
C ASN A 112 -0.94 -6.57 -2.02
N GLU A 113 -1.84 -6.29 -2.96
CA GLU A 113 -2.56 -7.30 -3.74
C GLU A 113 -3.22 -8.39 -2.89
N ALA A 114 -3.83 -7.98 -1.78
CA ALA A 114 -4.45 -8.92 -0.84
C ALA A 114 -5.58 -9.77 -1.45
N ASP A 115 -6.17 -9.32 -2.55
CA ASP A 115 -7.15 -10.05 -3.37
C ASP A 115 -6.55 -11.19 -4.21
N HIS A 116 -5.22 -11.26 -4.32
CA HIS A 116 -4.50 -12.36 -4.98
C HIS A 116 -4.00 -13.43 -3.99
N LEU A 117 -4.13 -13.21 -2.69
CA LEU A 117 -3.76 -14.19 -1.69
C LEU A 117 -4.59 -15.47 -1.79
N THR A 118 -3.93 -16.61 -1.60
CA THR A 118 -4.62 -17.90 -1.48
C THR A 118 -5.56 -17.92 -0.28
N ARG A 119 -6.57 -18.76 -0.29
CA ARG A 119 -7.50 -18.91 0.84
C ARG A 119 -6.79 -19.33 2.13
N ASP A 120 -5.76 -20.16 2.00
CA ASP A 120 -4.95 -20.62 3.13
C ASP A 120 -4.12 -19.50 3.73
N ALA A 121 -3.52 -18.64 2.91
CA ALA A 121 -2.82 -17.44 3.37
C ALA A 121 -3.77 -16.46 4.07
N GLN A 122 -4.97 -16.26 3.53
CA GLN A 122 -5.98 -15.43 4.17
C GLN A 122 -6.46 -16.02 5.50
N ALA A 123 -6.60 -17.34 5.62
CA ALA A 123 -6.94 -18.01 6.88
C ALA A 123 -5.81 -17.87 7.92
N ALA A 124 -4.56 -17.94 7.49
CA ALA A 124 -3.40 -17.69 8.34
C ALA A 124 -3.37 -16.22 8.82
N LEU A 125 -3.62 -15.29 7.91
CA LEU A 125 -3.70 -13.86 8.21
C LEU A 125 -4.77 -13.56 9.27
N ARG A 126 -5.94 -14.18 9.18
CA ARG A 126 -7.00 -14.06 10.19
C ARG A 126 -6.48 -14.42 11.59
N ARG A 127 -5.80 -15.57 11.73
CA ARG A 127 -5.24 -16.01 13.03
C ARG A 127 -4.22 -15.02 13.58
N THR A 128 -3.40 -14.46 12.71
CA THR A 128 -2.41 -13.45 13.07
C THR A 128 -3.07 -12.16 13.55
N MET A 129 -4.13 -11.71 12.89
CA MET A 129 -4.91 -10.54 13.29
C MET A 129 -5.47 -10.71 14.72
N GLU A 130 -5.99 -11.89 15.04
CA GLU A 130 -6.55 -12.18 16.36
C GLU A 130 -5.45 -12.23 17.44
N LYS A 131 -4.34 -12.89 17.15
CA LYS A 131 -3.28 -13.15 18.13
C LYS A 131 -2.42 -11.94 18.45
N TYR A 132 -2.09 -11.12 17.43
CA TYR A 132 -1.09 -10.05 17.56
C TYR A 132 -1.69 -8.64 17.47
N SER A 133 -3.01 -8.51 17.61
CA SER A 133 -3.72 -7.24 17.54
C SER A 133 -3.13 -6.12 18.43
N PRO A 134 -2.58 -6.36 19.64
CA PRO A 134 -2.01 -5.29 20.44
C PRO A 134 -0.77 -4.64 19.82
N ASN A 135 0.07 -5.44 19.14
CA ASN A 135 1.40 -5.03 18.69
C ASN A 135 1.49 -4.80 17.17
N LEU A 136 0.46 -5.21 16.42
CA LEU A 136 0.47 -5.23 14.96
C LEU A 136 -0.82 -4.67 14.38
N ARG A 137 -0.70 -3.81 13.38
CA ARG A 137 -1.81 -3.39 12.54
C ARG A 137 -1.57 -3.76 11.10
N LEU A 138 -2.58 -4.31 10.47
CA LEU A 138 -2.53 -4.71 9.06
C LEU A 138 -3.28 -3.72 8.21
N ILE A 139 -2.67 -3.33 7.09
CA ILE A 139 -3.29 -2.54 6.03
C ILE A 139 -3.26 -3.39 4.76
N LEU A 140 -4.41 -3.87 4.35
CA LEU A 140 -4.58 -4.70 3.17
C LEU A 140 -4.95 -3.80 2.00
N LEU A 141 -4.21 -3.89 0.89
CA LEU A 141 -4.52 -3.21 -0.36
C LEU A 141 -5.09 -4.21 -1.37
N ALA A 142 -6.26 -3.93 -1.90
CA ALA A 142 -6.94 -4.79 -2.87
C ALA A 142 -7.55 -3.97 -4.01
N ASN A 143 -7.73 -4.58 -5.17
CA ASN A 143 -8.51 -3.95 -6.23
C ASN A 143 -10.00 -4.21 -6.03
N SER A 144 -10.35 -5.38 -5.51
CA SER A 144 -11.73 -5.81 -5.23
C SER A 144 -11.79 -6.55 -3.90
N THR A 145 -12.94 -6.50 -3.26
CA THR A 145 -13.23 -7.29 -2.04
C THR A 145 -13.80 -8.67 -2.35
N ALA A 146 -14.05 -9.00 -3.63
CA ALA A 146 -14.71 -10.24 -4.02
C ALA A 146 -13.95 -11.50 -3.61
N ASN A 147 -12.60 -11.47 -3.73
CA ASN A 147 -11.73 -12.59 -3.39
C ASN A 147 -11.29 -12.58 -1.92
N ILE A 148 -11.68 -11.57 -1.14
CA ILE A 148 -11.34 -11.49 0.28
C ILE A 148 -12.38 -12.24 1.10
N ILE A 149 -11.93 -13.19 1.92
CA ILE A 149 -12.84 -14.02 2.75
C ILE A 149 -13.59 -13.16 3.78
N ALA A 150 -14.84 -13.55 4.07
CA ALA A 150 -15.68 -12.83 5.01
C ALA A 150 -15.04 -12.61 6.40
N PRO A 151 -14.29 -13.57 6.99
CA PRO A 151 -13.63 -13.36 8.27
C PRO A 151 -12.58 -12.24 8.29
N ILE A 152 -11.92 -11.95 7.18
CA ILE A 152 -11.00 -10.79 7.08
C ILE A 152 -11.82 -9.51 6.98
N ARG A 153 -12.83 -9.50 6.10
CA ARG A 153 -13.69 -8.30 5.93
C ARG A 153 -14.37 -7.86 7.22
N SER A 154 -14.79 -8.80 8.06
CA SER A 154 -15.43 -8.49 9.36
C SER A 154 -14.47 -7.96 10.43
N ARG A 155 -13.15 -8.12 10.26
CA ARG A 155 -12.10 -7.69 11.20
C ARG A 155 -11.34 -6.47 10.74
N THR A 156 -11.68 -5.93 9.58
CA THR A 156 -11.04 -4.76 8.99
C THR A 156 -12.03 -3.64 8.78
N LEU A 157 -11.59 -2.42 8.96
CA LEU A 157 -12.34 -1.26 8.50
C LEU A 157 -12.20 -1.18 6.97
N LEU A 158 -13.32 -1.32 6.26
CA LEU A 158 -13.34 -1.26 4.81
C LEU A 158 -13.31 0.19 4.34
N VAL A 159 -12.35 0.50 3.49
CA VAL A 159 -12.17 1.83 2.95
C VAL A 159 -12.11 1.79 1.44
N ARG A 160 -13.15 2.34 0.82
CA ARG A 160 -13.22 2.43 -0.64
C ARG A 160 -12.48 3.66 -1.15
N VAL A 161 -11.58 3.45 -2.10
CA VAL A 161 -10.94 4.50 -2.88
C VAL A 161 -11.53 4.49 -4.28
N ALA A 162 -12.32 5.52 -4.60
CA ALA A 162 -12.93 5.65 -5.93
C ALA A 162 -11.86 6.01 -6.98
N ALA A 163 -12.15 5.68 -8.26
CA ALA A 163 -11.39 6.22 -9.37
C ALA A 163 -11.51 7.76 -9.37
N PRO A 164 -10.43 8.51 -9.61
CA PRO A 164 -10.50 9.95 -9.72
C PRO A 164 -11.38 10.37 -10.90
N THR A 165 -11.95 11.56 -10.84
CA THR A 165 -12.63 12.16 -11.98
C THR A 165 -11.62 12.70 -12.99
N GLU A 166 -12.04 12.96 -14.23
CA GLU A 166 -11.16 13.61 -15.22
C GLU A 166 -10.68 14.98 -14.74
N THR A 167 -11.54 15.70 -14.02
CA THR A 167 -11.21 17.00 -13.42
C THR A 167 -10.14 16.87 -12.34
N ASP A 168 -10.25 15.85 -11.47
CA ASP A 168 -9.22 15.57 -10.44
C ASP A 168 -7.87 15.25 -11.09
N ILE A 169 -7.87 14.46 -12.16
CA ILE A 169 -6.66 14.11 -12.91
C ILE A 169 -6.03 15.38 -13.50
N CYS A 170 -6.81 16.25 -14.13
CA CYS A 170 -6.31 17.52 -14.66
C CYS A 170 -5.67 18.39 -13.58
N ILE A 171 -6.28 18.46 -12.39
CA ILE A 171 -5.72 19.21 -11.25
C ILE A 171 -4.37 18.65 -10.83
N VAL A 172 -4.26 17.30 -10.74
CA VAL A 172 -2.99 16.65 -10.37
C VAL A 172 -1.93 16.89 -11.44
N LEU A 173 -2.24 16.73 -12.72
CA LEU A 173 -1.29 16.97 -13.81
C LEU A 173 -0.79 18.42 -13.83
N LYS A 174 -1.67 19.40 -13.63
CA LYS A 174 -1.28 20.82 -13.50
C LYS A 174 -0.32 21.03 -12.32
N LYS A 175 -0.62 20.42 -11.17
CA LYS A 175 0.22 20.55 -9.99
C LYS A 175 1.62 19.96 -10.22
N VAL A 176 1.68 18.78 -10.84
CA VAL A 176 2.96 18.12 -11.18
C VAL A 176 3.73 18.97 -12.19
N GLY A 177 3.09 19.42 -13.27
CA GLY A 177 3.72 20.29 -14.27
C GLY A 177 4.29 21.57 -13.65
N ALA A 178 3.58 22.20 -12.74
CA ALA A 178 4.06 23.39 -12.03
C ALA A 178 5.27 23.09 -11.13
N GLN A 179 5.31 21.91 -10.48
CA GLN A 179 6.44 21.49 -9.63
C GLN A 179 7.69 21.16 -10.44
N GLU A 180 7.52 20.54 -11.61
CA GLU A 180 8.61 20.16 -12.50
C GLU A 180 9.02 21.30 -13.47
N GLY A 181 8.36 22.46 -13.41
CA GLY A 181 8.62 23.60 -14.31
C GLY A 181 8.22 23.34 -15.76
N TRP A 182 7.29 22.44 -16.02
CA TRP A 182 6.86 22.08 -17.37
C TRP A 182 5.82 23.05 -17.91
N THR A 183 6.05 23.57 -19.13
CA THR A 183 5.07 24.36 -19.87
C THR A 183 4.04 23.45 -20.53
N GLU A 184 2.78 23.64 -20.18
CA GLU A 184 1.67 22.84 -20.69
C GLU A 184 1.21 23.37 -22.07
N ALA A 185 0.99 22.43 -23.01
CA ALA A 185 0.22 22.73 -24.22
C ALA A 185 -1.27 22.80 -23.87
N GLU A 186 -1.98 23.76 -24.48
CA GLU A 186 -3.42 23.93 -24.27
C GLU A 186 -4.18 22.63 -24.60
N GLY A 187 -5.03 22.20 -23.68
CA GLY A 187 -5.85 21.00 -23.83
C GLY A 187 -5.15 19.65 -23.57
N LEU A 188 -3.81 19.60 -23.41
CA LEU A 188 -3.05 18.36 -23.19
C LEU A 188 -3.57 17.59 -21.97
N ASN A 189 -3.75 18.26 -20.84
CA ASN A 189 -4.19 17.62 -19.59
C ASN A 189 -5.57 16.99 -19.72
N ARG A 190 -6.51 17.63 -20.44
CA ARG A 190 -7.83 17.05 -20.71
C ARG A 190 -7.75 15.81 -21.57
N ARG A 191 -6.92 15.83 -22.62
CA ARG A 191 -6.72 14.69 -23.50
C ARG A 191 -6.14 13.50 -22.73
N ILE A 192 -5.08 13.72 -21.95
CA ILE A 192 -4.47 12.68 -21.10
C ILE A 192 -5.47 12.16 -20.07
N ALA A 193 -6.24 13.02 -19.41
CA ALA A 193 -7.25 12.61 -18.43
C ALA A 193 -8.29 11.68 -19.05
N LYS A 194 -8.76 11.97 -20.25
CA LYS A 194 -9.71 11.14 -21.01
C LYS A 194 -9.08 9.80 -21.41
N ASP A 195 -7.90 9.82 -22.04
CA ASP A 195 -7.23 8.64 -22.59
C ASP A 195 -6.68 7.70 -21.50
N SER A 196 -6.46 8.20 -20.30
CA SER A 196 -6.07 7.41 -19.15
C SER A 196 -7.17 6.49 -18.60
N GLY A 197 -8.43 6.71 -18.98
CA GLY A 197 -9.58 5.95 -18.48
C GLY A 197 -9.76 6.05 -16.96
N ARG A 198 -9.52 7.23 -16.39
CA ARG A 198 -9.60 7.51 -14.94
C ARG A 198 -8.54 6.77 -14.08
N ASN A 199 -7.45 6.34 -14.69
CA ASN A 199 -6.31 5.75 -14.01
C ASN A 199 -5.22 6.84 -13.84
N LEU A 200 -5.06 7.34 -12.62
CA LEU A 200 -4.11 8.42 -12.33
C LEU A 200 -2.65 8.03 -12.58
N ARG A 201 -2.28 6.79 -12.30
CA ARG A 201 -0.92 6.30 -12.59
C ARG A 201 -0.64 6.33 -14.09
N LYS A 202 -1.58 5.83 -14.90
CA LYS A 202 -1.48 5.88 -16.35
C LYS A 202 -1.40 7.32 -16.87
N ALA A 203 -2.22 8.21 -16.31
CA ALA A 203 -2.21 9.62 -16.69
C ALA A 203 -0.84 10.29 -16.43
N LEU A 204 -0.23 10.03 -15.28
CA LEU A 204 1.08 10.56 -14.93
C LEU A 204 2.18 10.01 -15.85
N LEU A 205 2.17 8.71 -16.14
CA LEU A 205 3.13 8.10 -17.07
C LEU A 205 2.98 8.65 -18.50
N MET A 206 1.75 8.87 -18.97
CA MET A 206 1.50 9.50 -20.28
C MET A 206 2.01 10.94 -20.29
N TYR A 207 1.82 11.68 -19.21
CA TYR A 207 2.27 13.06 -19.07
C TYR A 207 3.80 13.15 -19.12
N GLU A 208 4.49 12.27 -18.36
CA GLU A 208 5.95 12.16 -18.39
C GLU A 208 6.47 11.80 -19.79
N ALA A 209 5.85 10.81 -20.45
CA ALA A 209 6.25 10.39 -21.79
C ALA A 209 6.15 11.54 -22.83
N VAL A 210 5.10 12.35 -22.77
CA VAL A 210 4.96 13.52 -23.66
C VAL A 210 6.06 14.55 -23.39
N HIS A 211 6.44 14.75 -22.14
CA HIS A 211 7.54 15.67 -21.79
C HIS A 211 8.89 15.16 -22.22
N ALA A 212 9.18 13.86 -22.02
CA ALA A 212 10.41 13.24 -22.45
C ALA A 212 10.62 13.34 -23.97
N GLN A 213 9.55 13.19 -24.76
CA GLN A 213 9.61 13.37 -26.22
C GLN A 213 9.93 14.81 -26.65
N LYS A 214 9.48 15.83 -25.90
CA LYS A 214 9.79 17.23 -26.20
C LYS A 214 11.25 17.61 -25.87
N LEU A 215 11.86 16.95 -24.91
CA LEU A 215 13.27 17.17 -24.54
C LEU A 215 14.26 16.51 -25.50
N GLY A 216 13.79 15.56 -26.32
CA GLY A 216 14.61 14.85 -27.32
C GLY A 216 14.53 15.45 -28.74
N GLN A 217 13.82 16.55 -28.92
CA GLN A 217 13.73 17.34 -30.15
C GLN A 217 14.48 18.68 -29.98
#